data_1f175b65c508b3b5a2e84a440e49aa0a
#
_entry.id   1f175b65c508b3b5a2e84a440e49aa0a
#
_cell.length_a   1.000
_cell.length_b   1.000
_cell.length_c   1.000
_cell.angle_alpha   90.00
_cell.angle_beta   90.00
_cell.angle_gamma   90.00
#
_symmetry.space_group_name_H-M   'P 1'
#
loop_
_entity.id
_entity.type
_entity.pdbx_description
1 polymer ?
#
loop_
_entity_poly.entity_id
_entity_poly.type
_entity_poly.pdbx_seq_one_letter_code
_entity_poly.pdbx_strand_id
1 'polypeptide(L)'
;MASPSLRGVALAASLIIAASSSAFAIGDESDETKPPPKTETTTKCADGKVWDAKRKECVVPKKNSFNDDDLYKAAREFAYAGQYDNALTVLRLANNQNDPRILNYLGYANRKAGRMELGMSYYRKALQADENYILARSYMGQALVEQGDLQGARVQLVEIRDRGGEQTWAYRSLLLALNGYRTY
;
A
#
# COMPACT_ATOMS: atom_id res chain seq x y z
N MET A 1 52.26 65.91 -11.01
CA MET A 1 51.13 65.85 -10.06
C MET A 1 50.14 64.77 -10.55
N ALA A 2 50.19 63.63 -10.03
CA ALA A 2 49.44 62.47 -10.51
C ALA A 2 48.27 62.15 -9.53
N SER A 3 47.03 62.12 -10.08
CA SER A 3 45.83 61.75 -9.34
C SER A 3 45.63 60.23 -9.41
N PRO A 4 45.28 59.53 -8.33
CA PRO A 4 44.97 58.14 -8.37
C PRO A 4 43.52 57.90 -8.70
N SER A 5 43.28 56.98 -9.64
CA SER A 5 41.99 56.49 -10.03
C SER A 5 41.47 55.44 -9.04
N LEU A 6 40.31 55.66 -8.44
CA LEU A 6 39.56 54.67 -7.69
C LEU A 6 38.94 53.61 -8.66
N ARG A 7 39.34 52.35 -8.50
CA ARG A 7 38.68 51.24 -9.16
C ARG A 7 37.57 50.71 -8.22
N GLY A 8 36.32 50.91 -8.61
CA GLY A 8 35.17 50.32 -7.96
C GLY A 8 35.11 48.81 -8.19
N VAL A 9 35.09 48.02 -7.10
CA VAL A 9 34.83 46.59 -7.13
C VAL A 9 33.33 46.41 -6.99
N ALA A 10 32.70 45.93 -8.06
CA ALA A 10 31.29 45.52 -8.00
C ALA A 10 31.20 44.08 -7.43
N LEU A 11 30.65 43.92 -6.23
CA LEU A 11 30.26 42.65 -5.70
C LEU A 11 28.93 42.20 -6.34
N ALA A 12 29.01 41.20 -7.20
CA ALA A 12 27.81 40.50 -7.68
C ALA A 12 27.37 39.49 -6.61
N ALA A 13 26.26 39.79 -5.94
CA ALA A 13 25.61 38.86 -5.04
C ALA A 13 24.82 37.83 -5.88
N SER A 14 25.37 36.61 -6.00
CA SER A 14 24.65 35.48 -6.61
C SER A 14 23.63 34.94 -5.63
N LEU A 15 22.34 35.16 -5.91
CA LEU A 15 21.23 34.57 -5.16
C LEU A 15 21.10 33.11 -5.59
N ILE A 16 21.56 32.16 -4.75
CA ILE A 16 21.33 30.75 -4.95
C ILE A 16 19.90 30.44 -4.44
N ILE A 17 18.97 30.30 -5.35
CA ILE A 17 17.63 29.78 -5.07
C ILE A 17 17.79 28.26 -4.89
N ALA A 18 17.85 27.79 -3.64
CA ALA A 18 17.74 26.39 -3.32
C ALA A 18 16.30 25.95 -3.61
N ALA A 19 16.08 25.32 -4.77
CA ALA A 19 14.85 24.58 -5.04
C ALA A 19 14.81 23.40 -4.10
N SER A 20 14.03 23.49 -3.02
CA SER A 20 13.69 22.35 -2.16
C SER A 20 12.78 21.43 -2.97
N SER A 21 13.37 20.43 -3.63
CA SER A 21 12.65 19.29 -4.16
C SER A 21 12.04 18.57 -2.96
N SER A 22 10.74 18.68 -2.77
CA SER A 22 10.00 17.79 -1.89
C SER A 22 10.13 16.40 -2.47
N ALA A 23 11.10 15.62 -1.97
CA ALA A 23 11.13 14.20 -2.21
C ALA A 23 9.89 13.64 -1.52
N PHE A 24 8.83 13.40 -2.28
CA PHE A 24 7.75 12.55 -1.85
C PHE A 24 8.40 11.19 -1.56
N ALA A 25 8.48 10.82 -0.29
CA ALA A 25 8.79 9.46 0.08
C ALA A 25 7.66 8.59 -0.46
N ILE A 26 7.85 8.03 -1.65
CA ILE A 26 7.09 6.89 -2.11
C ILE A 26 7.36 5.84 -1.03
N GLY A 27 6.33 5.51 -0.24
CA GLY A 27 6.46 4.46 0.76
C GLY A 27 7.08 3.24 0.09
N ASP A 28 8.00 2.59 0.79
CA ASP A 28 8.78 1.48 0.22
C ASP A 28 7.83 0.36 -0.26
N GLU A 29 7.39 0.48 -1.52
CA GLU A 29 6.55 -0.52 -2.21
C GLU A 29 7.30 -1.84 -2.45
N SER A 30 8.59 -1.89 -2.13
CA SER A 30 9.44 -3.04 -2.42
C SER A 30 8.91 -4.34 -1.82
N ASP A 31 8.19 -4.24 -0.71
CA ASP A 31 7.62 -5.39 0.01
C ASP A 31 6.15 -5.71 -0.40
N GLU A 32 5.44 -4.76 -1.03
CA GLU A 32 4.04 -4.93 -1.44
C GLU A 32 3.87 -5.32 -2.91
N THR A 33 4.91 -5.21 -3.72
CA THR A 33 4.87 -5.43 -5.17
C THR A 33 4.85 -6.90 -5.60
N LYS A 34 5.05 -7.82 -4.68
CA LYS A 34 5.07 -9.28 -4.94
C LYS A 34 4.17 -9.99 -3.94
N PRO A 35 3.64 -11.17 -4.31
CA PRO A 35 2.99 -12.04 -3.32
C PRO A 35 3.93 -12.25 -2.13
N PRO A 36 3.44 -12.23 -0.89
CA PRO A 36 4.27 -12.51 0.26
C PRO A 36 4.84 -13.93 0.16
N PRO A 37 6.06 -14.17 0.61
CA PRO A 37 6.58 -15.53 0.73
C PRO A 37 5.68 -16.31 1.69
N LYS A 38 5.48 -17.59 1.40
CA LYS A 38 4.84 -18.49 2.35
C LYS A 38 5.79 -18.71 3.53
N THR A 39 5.31 -18.41 4.72
CA THR A 39 6.04 -18.64 5.97
C THR A 39 5.47 -19.84 6.73
N GLU A 40 5.96 -20.07 7.94
CA GLU A 40 5.38 -21.07 8.83
C GLU A 40 3.91 -20.78 9.17
N THR A 41 3.45 -19.53 9.04
CA THR A 41 2.06 -19.15 9.29
C THR A 41 1.10 -19.90 8.38
N THR A 42 1.40 -20.04 7.09
CA THR A 42 0.52 -20.77 6.15
C THR A 42 1.00 -22.17 5.82
N THR A 43 2.24 -22.54 6.18
CA THR A 43 2.78 -23.90 5.89
C THR A 43 2.73 -24.86 7.07
N LYS A 44 2.74 -24.34 8.30
CA LYS A 44 2.75 -25.17 9.52
C LYS A 44 1.55 -24.93 10.43
N CYS A 45 1.01 -23.69 10.43
CA CYS A 45 -0.06 -23.35 11.35
C CYS A 45 -1.43 -23.62 10.72
N ALA A 46 -2.33 -24.25 11.48
CA ALA A 46 -3.72 -24.48 11.13
C ALA A 46 -4.66 -23.48 11.84
N ASP A 47 -5.90 -23.44 11.44
CA ASP A 47 -7.00 -22.77 12.13
C ASP A 47 -6.77 -21.27 12.41
N GLY A 48 -6.11 -20.57 11.47
CA GLY A 48 -5.85 -19.12 11.60
C GLY A 48 -4.82 -18.76 12.68
N LYS A 49 -4.08 -19.72 13.19
CA LYS A 49 -2.94 -19.45 14.06
C LYS A 49 -1.82 -18.79 13.28
N VAL A 50 -1.08 -17.91 13.96
CA VAL A 50 0.09 -17.20 13.41
C VAL A 50 1.36 -17.79 14.00
N TRP A 51 2.39 -17.91 13.19
CA TRP A 51 3.70 -18.35 13.64
C TRP A 51 4.37 -17.28 14.50
N ASP A 52 4.67 -17.63 15.76
CA ASP A 52 5.50 -16.81 16.62
C ASP A 52 6.96 -17.22 16.46
N ALA A 53 7.75 -16.39 15.77
CA ALA A 53 9.16 -16.70 15.51
C ALA A 53 10.02 -16.71 16.77
N LYS A 54 9.62 -16.01 17.84
CA LYS A 54 10.36 -15.99 19.13
C LYS A 54 10.11 -17.26 19.91
N ARG A 55 8.86 -17.74 19.93
CA ARG A 55 8.46 -18.95 20.63
C ARG A 55 8.66 -20.22 19.80
N LYS A 56 8.80 -20.06 18.47
CA LYS A 56 8.88 -21.15 17.48
C LYS A 56 7.65 -22.08 17.52
N GLU A 57 6.48 -21.49 17.68
CA GLU A 57 5.20 -22.22 17.77
C GLU A 57 4.06 -21.47 17.08
N CYS A 58 2.99 -22.19 16.75
CA CYS A 58 1.76 -21.60 16.23
C CYS A 58 0.88 -21.13 17.38
N VAL A 59 0.59 -19.84 17.45
CA VAL A 59 -0.22 -19.24 18.50
C VAL A 59 -1.51 -18.68 17.95
N VAL A 60 -2.58 -18.72 18.75
CA VAL A 60 -3.82 -18.00 18.45
C VAL A 60 -3.54 -16.52 18.64
N PRO A 61 -3.65 -15.69 17.58
CA PRO A 61 -3.39 -14.27 17.72
C PRO A 61 -4.44 -13.62 18.64
N LYS A 62 -3.98 -12.79 19.56
CA LYS A 62 -4.81 -12.01 20.47
C LYS A 62 -4.39 -10.55 20.40
N LYS A 63 -5.24 -9.65 20.86
CA LYS A 63 -4.88 -8.24 20.95
C LYS A 63 -3.60 -8.06 21.79
N ASN A 64 -2.67 -7.26 21.27
CA ASN A 64 -1.35 -7.00 21.88
C ASN A 64 -0.38 -8.20 21.94
N SER A 65 -0.70 -9.35 21.32
CA SER A 65 0.25 -10.47 21.24
C SER A 65 1.28 -10.31 20.13
N PHE A 66 0.99 -9.49 19.14
CA PHE A 66 1.85 -9.11 18.03
C PHE A 66 1.78 -7.59 17.82
N ASN A 67 2.80 -6.99 17.25
CA ASN A 67 2.69 -5.61 16.76
C ASN A 67 1.90 -5.54 15.46
N ASP A 68 1.48 -4.34 15.06
CA ASP A 68 0.61 -4.15 13.90
C ASP A 68 1.29 -4.58 12.59
N ASP A 69 2.61 -4.47 12.50
CA ASP A 69 3.38 -4.90 11.33
C ASP A 69 3.42 -6.42 11.18
N ASP A 70 3.59 -7.16 12.27
CA ASP A 70 3.51 -8.62 12.26
C ASP A 70 2.10 -9.12 11.93
N LEU A 71 1.07 -8.44 12.47
CA LEU A 71 -0.34 -8.72 12.15
C LEU A 71 -0.63 -8.45 10.67
N TYR A 72 -0.15 -7.34 10.13
CA TYR A 72 -0.26 -7.00 8.72
C TYR A 72 0.39 -8.07 7.82
N LYS A 73 1.64 -8.47 8.12
CA LYS A 73 2.36 -9.50 7.35
C LYS A 73 1.62 -10.84 7.35
N ALA A 74 1.18 -11.30 8.52
CA ALA A 74 0.43 -12.53 8.65
C ALA A 74 -0.90 -12.48 7.90
N ALA A 75 -1.63 -11.39 8.02
CA ALA A 75 -2.90 -11.21 7.32
C ALA A 75 -2.73 -11.14 5.80
N ARG A 76 -1.69 -10.47 5.33
CA ARG A 76 -1.33 -10.43 3.91
C ARG A 76 -1.04 -11.84 3.38
N GLU A 77 -0.28 -12.63 4.10
CA GLU A 77 0.02 -14.02 3.73
C GLU A 77 -1.26 -14.87 3.68
N PHE A 78 -2.14 -14.79 4.70
CA PHE A 78 -3.45 -15.46 4.70
C PHE A 78 -4.30 -15.05 3.50
N ALA A 79 -4.35 -13.76 3.19
CA ALA A 79 -5.15 -13.23 2.08
C ALA A 79 -4.68 -13.79 0.73
N TYR A 80 -3.37 -13.88 0.49
CA TYR A 80 -2.82 -14.47 -0.73
C TYR A 80 -2.96 -16.00 -0.76
N ALA A 81 -3.06 -16.65 0.38
CA ALA A 81 -3.37 -18.07 0.49
C ALA A 81 -4.88 -18.37 0.34
N GLY A 82 -5.72 -17.37 0.08
CA GLY A 82 -7.17 -17.52 -0.03
C GLY A 82 -7.90 -17.68 1.32
N GLN A 83 -7.19 -17.53 2.43
CA GLN A 83 -7.74 -17.67 3.79
C GLN A 83 -8.27 -16.32 4.29
N TYR A 84 -9.30 -15.79 3.60
CA TYR A 84 -9.77 -14.41 3.81
C TYR A 84 -10.32 -14.15 5.20
N ASP A 85 -11.02 -15.10 5.81
CA ASP A 85 -11.58 -14.92 7.15
C ASP A 85 -10.48 -14.94 8.23
N ASN A 86 -9.40 -15.73 8.03
CA ASN A 86 -8.22 -15.68 8.88
C ASN A 86 -7.51 -14.34 8.76
N ALA A 87 -7.34 -13.83 7.55
CA ALA A 87 -6.80 -12.49 7.31
C ALA A 87 -7.60 -11.40 8.05
N LEU A 88 -8.94 -11.43 7.93
CA LEU A 88 -9.81 -10.48 8.61
C LEU A 88 -9.73 -10.58 10.13
N THR A 89 -9.62 -11.79 10.66
CA THR A 89 -9.49 -12.02 12.10
C THR A 89 -8.22 -11.39 12.63
N VAL A 90 -7.10 -11.59 11.93
CA VAL A 90 -5.79 -11.04 12.31
C VAL A 90 -5.78 -9.50 12.19
N LEU A 91 -6.29 -8.94 11.08
CA LEU A 91 -6.31 -7.48 10.85
C LEU A 91 -7.11 -6.72 11.93
N ARG A 92 -8.21 -7.31 12.43
CA ARG A 92 -9.02 -6.68 13.49
C ARG A 92 -8.30 -6.58 14.83
N LEU A 93 -7.19 -7.28 15.01
CA LEU A 93 -6.38 -7.23 16.24
C LEU A 93 -5.38 -6.08 16.24
N ALA A 94 -5.11 -5.44 15.09
CA ALA A 94 -4.20 -4.32 15.01
C ALA A 94 -4.67 -3.16 15.90
N ASN A 95 -3.72 -2.50 16.54
CA ASN A 95 -4.00 -1.36 17.43
C ASN A 95 -4.40 -0.12 16.63
N ASN A 96 -3.69 0.14 15.51
CA ASN A 96 -4.05 1.21 14.60
C ASN A 96 -4.96 0.69 13.48
N GLN A 97 -6.26 0.72 13.71
CA GLN A 97 -7.28 0.35 12.71
C GLN A 97 -7.40 1.37 11.56
N ASN A 98 -6.70 2.51 11.63
CA ASN A 98 -6.63 3.52 10.58
C ASN A 98 -5.32 3.46 9.78
N ASP A 99 -4.45 2.47 10.02
CA ASP A 99 -3.28 2.23 9.15
C ASP A 99 -3.79 1.91 7.73
N PRO A 100 -3.36 2.67 6.70
CA PRO A 100 -3.84 2.47 5.33
C PRO A 100 -3.57 1.06 4.80
N ARG A 101 -2.50 0.39 5.25
CA ARG A 101 -2.18 -0.99 4.89
C ARG A 101 -3.20 -1.98 5.49
N ILE A 102 -3.56 -1.79 6.76
CA ILE A 102 -4.60 -2.59 7.44
C ILE A 102 -5.95 -2.41 6.73
N LEU A 103 -6.34 -1.16 6.49
CA LEU A 103 -7.58 -0.84 5.79
C LEU A 103 -7.61 -1.44 4.38
N ASN A 104 -6.51 -1.34 3.64
CA ASN A 104 -6.40 -1.92 2.30
C ASN A 104 -6.62 -3.44 2.31
N TYR A 105 -5.99 -4.18 3.23
CA TYR A 105 -6.18 -5.63 3.29
C TYR A 105 -7.51 -6.06 3.92
N LEU A 106 -8.12 -5.25 4.79
CA LEU A 106 -9.55 -5.42 5.14
C LEU A 106 -10.43 -5.30 3.90
N GLY A 107 -10.12 -4.34 3.01
CA GLY A 107 -10.78 -4.20 1.71
C GLY A 107 -10.59 -5.42 0.83
N TYR A 108 -9.35 -5.83 0.62
CA TYR A 108 -9.00 -6.97 -0.23
C TYR A 108 -9.69 -8.27 0.25
N ALA A 109 -9.52 -8.61 1.52
CA ALA A 109 -10.08 -9.85 2.06
C ALA A 109 -11.62 -9.87 2.03
N ASN A 110 -12.29 -8.74 2.29
CA ASN A 110 -13.75 -8.66 2.15
C ASN A 110 -14.20 -8.81 0.69
N ARG A 111 -13.56 -8.09 -0.26
CA ARG A 111 -13.86 -8.23 -1.69
C ARG A 111 -13.72 -9.68 -2.15
N LYS A 112 -12.59 -10.31 -1.87
CA LYS A 112 -12.29 -11.69 -2.29
C LYS A 112 -13.20 -12.72 -1.60
N ALA A 113 -13.73 -12.42 -0.43
CA ALA A 113 -14.76 -13.20 0.25
C ALA A 113 -16.20 -12.89 -0.23
N GLY A 114 -16.37 -12.14 -1.32
CA GLY A 114 -17.67 -11.82 -1.93
C GLY A 114 -18.41 -10.63 -1.27
N ARG A 115 -17.82 -9.98 -0.29
CA ARG A 115 -18.40 -8.80 0.41
C ARG A 115 -17.94 -7.51 -0.26
N MET A 116 -18.31 -7.33 -1.54
CA MET A 116 -17.81 -6.28 -2.43
C MET A 116 -17.99 -4.87 -1.85
N GLU A 117 -19.20 -4.50 -1.42
CA GLU A 117 -19.49 -3.16 -0.91
C GLU A 117 -18.69 -2.83 0.34
N LEU A 118 -18.52 -3.81 1.23
CA LEU A 118 -17.69 -3.65 2.41
C LEU A 118 -16.21 -3.50 2.02
N GLY A 119 -15.72 -4.27 1.05
CA GLY A 119 -14.39 -4.13 0.49
C GLY A 119 -14.14 -2.72 -0.05
N MET A 120 -15.07 -2.20 -0.87
CA MET A 120 -15.01 -0.85 -1.43
C MET A 120 -15.02 0.23 -0.34
N SER A 121 -15.77 0.03 0.75
CA SER A 121 -15.77 0.98 1.87
C SER A 121 -14.40 1.08 2.54
N TYR A 122 -13.71 -0.05 2.70
CA TYR A 122 -12.37 -0.09 3.28
C TYR A 122 -11.31 0.53 2.37
N TYR A 123 -11.38 0.32 1.05
CA TYR A 123 -10.47 0.99 0.12
C TYR A 123 -10.63 2.52 0.18
N ARG A 124 -11.88 3.02 0.24
CA ARG A 124 -12.10 4.47 0.42
C ARG A 124 -11.49 4.99 1.72
N LYS A 125 -11.62 4.25 2.83
CA LYS A 125 -10.99 4.62 4.10
C LYS A 125 -9.46 4.59 4.02
N ALA A 126 -8.88 3.60 3.34
CA ALA A 126 -7.43 3.55 3.12
C ALA A 126 -6.94 4.79 2.36
N LEU A 127 -7.67 5.21 1.32
CA LEU A 127 -7.34 6.41 0.54
C LEU A 127 -7.65 7.72 1.29
N GLN A 128 -8.55 7.72 2.27
CA GLN A 128 -8.73 8.85 3.18
C GLN A 128 -7.59 8.96 4.19
N ALA A 129 -7.03 7.84 4.64
CA ALA A 129 -5.89 7.80 5.55
C ALA A 129 -4.56 8.12 4.83
N ASP A 130 -4.42 7.70 3.57
CA ASP A 130 -3.29 8.01 2.69
C ASP A 130 -3.79 8.11 1.25
N GLU A 131 -3.94 9.33 0.76
CA GLU A 131 -4.39 9.59 -0.62
C GLU A 131 -3.39 9.14 -1.69
N ASN A 132 -2.11 8.97 -1.32
CA ASN A 132 -1.04 8.52 -2.21
C ASN A 132 -0.84 7.01 -2.20
N TYR A 133 -1.65 6.26 -1.46
CA TYR A 133 -1.50 4.81 -1.35
C TYR A 133 -1.88 4.10 -2.65
N ILE A 134 -0.89 3.89 -3.50
CA ILE A 134 -1.02 3.36 -4.87
C ILE A 134 -1.66 1.96 -4.89
N LEU A 135 -1.29 1.08 -3.94
CA LEU A 135 -1.82 -0.27 -3.90
C LEU A 135 -3.34 -0.29 -3.61
N ALA A 136 -3.82 0.59 -2.72
CA ALA A 136 -5.25 0.69 -2.44
C ALA A 136 -6.04 1.17 -3.68
N ARG A 137 -5.46 2.11 -4.47
CA ARG A 137 -6.05 2.52 -5.75
C ARG A 137 -6.13 1.38 -6.74
N SER A 138 -5.07 0.56 -6.83
CA SER A 138 -5.06 -0.59 -7.71
C SER A 138 -6.13 -1.61 -7.34
N TYR A 139 -6.25 -1.97 -6.06
CA TYR A 139 -7.24 -2.92 -5.60
C TYR A 139 -8.69 -2.38 -5.70
N MET A 140 -8.90 -1.10 -5.44
CA MET A 140 -10.17 -0.43 -5.67
C MET A 140 -10.53 -0.43 -7.17
N GLY A 141 -9.59 -0.12 -8.04
CA GLY A 141 -9.77 -0.17 -9.48
C GLY A 141 -10.13 -1.57 -9.98
N GLN A 142 -9.47 -2.61 -9.49
CA GLN A 142 -9.83 -3.99 -9.80
C GLN A 142 -11.24 -4.36 -9.31
N ALA A 143 -11.64 -3.87 -8.13
CA ALA A 143 -13.01 -4.05 -7.64
C ALA A 143 -14.04 -3.38 -8.55
N LEU A 144 -13.73 -2.18 -9.06
CA LEU A 144 -14.59 -1.47 -10.04
C LEU A 144 -14.70 -2.25 -11.37
N VAL A 145 -13.59 -2.86 -11.84
CA VAL A 145 -13.64 -3.76 -13.01
C VAL A 145 -14.58 -4.94 -12.75
N GLU A 146 -14.49 -5.57 -11.59
CA GLU A 146 -15.38 -6.69 -11.21
C GLU A 146 -16.86 -6.28 -11.15
N GLN A 147 -17.14 -5.01 -10.82
CA GLN A 147 -18.49 -4.44 -10.82
C GLN A 147 -18.95 -3.93 -12.20
N GLY A 148 -18.09 -3.96 -13.21
CA GLY A 148 -18.36 -3.44 -14.56
C GLY A 148 -18.16 -1.94 -14.71
N ASP A 149 -17.73 -1.23 -13.67
CA ASP A 149 -17.40 0.20 -13.74
C ASP A 149 -15.99 0.41 -14.29
N LEU A 150 -15.85 0.19 -15.60
CA LEU A 150 -14.57 0.37 -16.28
C LEU A 150 -14.11 1.83 -16.31
N GLN A 151 -15.04 2.78 -16.26
CA GLN A 151 -14.70 4.20 -16.22
C GLN A 151 -14.07 4.59 -14.87
N GLY A 152 -14.69 4.19 -13.77
CA GLY A 152 -14.13 4.40 -12.44
C GLY A 152 -12.76 3.70 -12.27
N ALA A 153 -12.61 2.50 -12.83
CA ALA A 153 -11.33 1.79 -12.82
C ALA A 153 -10.23 2.55 -13.59
N ARG A 154 -10.55 3.13 -14.76
CA ARG A 154 -9.60 3.97 -15.52
C ARG A 154 -9.19 5.23 -14.74
N VAL A 155 -10.12 5.84 -14.00
CA VAL A 155 -9.78 6.97 -13.11
C VAL A 155 -8.73 6.54 -12.10
N GLN A 156 -8.90 5.37 -11.45
CA GLN A 156 -7.88 4.89 -10.51
C GLN A 156 -6.52 4.62 -11.19
N LEU A 157 -6.50 4.14 -12.42
CA LEU A 157 -5.25 3.93 -13.16
C LEU A 157 -4.52 5.26 -13.44
N VAL A 158 -5.26 6.30 -13.83
CA VAL A 158 -4.72 7.66 -14.02
C VAL A 158 -4.19 8.22 -12.70
N GLU A 159 -4.94 8.06 -11.61
CA GLU A 159 -4.54 8.50 -10.27
C GLU A 159 -3.23 7.83 -9.80
N ILE A 160 -3.03 6.54 -10.12
CA ILE A 160 -1.75 5.83 -9.84
C ILE A 160 -0.62 6.44 -10.66
N ARG A 161 -0.83 6.67 -11.98
CA ARG A 161 0.18 7.27 -12.86
C ARG A 161 0.59 8.66 -12.38
N ASP A 162 -0.38 9.52 -12.08
CA ASP A 162 -0.16 10.92 -11.70
C ASP A 162 0.56 11.07 -10.35
N ARG A 163 0.59 9.98 -9.55
CA ARG A 163 1.41 9.84 -8.33
C ARG A 163 2.76 9.15 -8.56
N GLY A 164 3.17 9.02 -9.82
CA GLY A 164 4.46 8.41 -10.17
C GLY A 164 4.48 6.88 -10.12
N GLY A 165 3.32 6.23 -9.97
CA GLY A 165 3.20 4.78 -9.84
C GLY A 165 3.17 4.01 -11.16
N GLU A 166 3.42 4.61 -12.31
CA GLU A 166 3.30 3.98 -13.64
C GLU A 166 4.21 2.75 -13.80
N GLN A 167 5.38 2.75 -13.17
CA GLN A 167 6.33 1.63 -13.24
C GLN A 167 6.05 0.54 -12.18
N THR A 168 5.05 0.74 -11.32
CA THR A 168 4.75 -0.17 -10.22
C THR A 168 3.98 -1.40 -10.69
N TRP A 169 4.07 -2.44 -9.88
CA TRP A 169 3.23 -3.61 -10.05
C TRP A 169 1.73 -3.26 -9.92
N ALA A 170 1.36 -2.37 -9.02
CA ALA A 170 0.00 -1.91 -8.79
C ALA A 170 -0.63 -1.34 -10.08
N TYR A 171 0.10 -0.50 -10.82
CA TYR A 171 -0.33 0.03 -12.12
C TYR A 171 -0.55 -1.08 -13.14
N ARG A 172 0.45 -1.95 -13.30
CA ARG A 172 0.37 -3.08 -14.26
C ARG A 172 -0.78 -4.02 -13.95
N SER A 173 -0.99 -4.33 -12.68
CA SER A 173 -2.08 -5.21 -12.24
C SER A 173 -3.46 -4.64 -12.60
N LEU A 174 -3.69 -3.35 -12.36
CA LEU A 174 -4.96 -2.71 -12.74
C LEU A 174 -5.11 -2.62 -14.26
N LEU A 175 -4.02 -2.30 -14.98
CA LEU A 175 -4.04 -2.27 -16.45
C LEU A 175 -4.41 -3.64 -17.04
N LEU A 176 -3.84 -4.73 -16.49
CA LEU A 176 -4.18 -6.09 -16.89
C LEU A 176 -5.66 -6.41 -16.61
N ALA A 177 -6.18 -6.04 -15.44
CA ALA A 177 -7.59 -6.23 -15.11
C ALA A 177 -8.51 -5.50 -16.08
N LEU A 178 -8.20 -4.25 -16.45
CA LEU A 178 -8.95 -3.48 -17.46
C LEU A 178 -8.93 -4.11 -18.85
N ASN A 179 -7.92 -4.90 -19.17
CA ASN A 179 -7.80 -5.66 -20.42
C ASN A 179 -8.38 -7.09 -20.33
N GLY A 180 -9.11 -7.42 -19.26
CA GLY A 180 -9.79 -8.70 -19.09
C GLY A 180 -8.93 -9.85 -18.58
N TYR A 181 -7.68 -9.58 -18.16
CA TYR A 181 -6.84 -10.59 -17.54
C TYR A 181 -7.17 -10.74 -16.05
N ARG A 182 -7.18 -11.98 -15.57
CA ARG A 182 -7.30 -12.23 -14.12
C ARG A 182 -6.00 -11.82 -13.43
N THR A 183 -6.14 -10.90 -12.49
CA THR A 183 -5.10 -10.53 -11.55
C THR A 183 -5.60 -10.96 -10.17
N TYR A 184 -4.90 -11.76 -9.41
CA TYR A 184 -5.25 -12.41 -8.12
C TYR A 184 -6.73 -12.61 -7.79
#